data_69683ba62e46642dc02841295e33059f
#
_entry.id   69683ba62e46642dc02841295e33059f
#
_cell.length_a   1.000
_cell.length_b   1.000
_cell.length_c   1.000
_cell.angle_alpha   90.00
_cell.angle_beta   90.00
_cell.angle_gamma   90.00
#
_symmetry.space_group_name_H-M   'P 1'
#
loop_
_entity.id
_entity.type
_entity.pdbx_description
1 polymer ?
#
loop_
_entity_poly.entity_id
_entity_poly.type
_entity_poly.pdbx_seq_one_letter_code
_entity_poly.pdbx_strand_id
1 'polypeptide(L)'
;LDRLAQARRPDVCHRESDKPPFYTRLAGEGNRCNLLHHDLAGITIDAPETRDIDDGIWIERTPSGWLLTTAIADVSAHLRPGGSIDAEAFKRVASRYFATGNRPMLPRGLSENRMSLLPEKTRRVLAARISISDKFETKLESLSLESFKSLARINYPDITAAIEVKNTEVTMLAAVALGLLDKRRNQGALVVYDLLQGWVTTEEGFLKQMKDVRETIGYVIIQEAMILTNSLIAEWCVKEDIPVLFRNHTARAAMPPMVEISQQIQAALKGPWQDMDLVRKRVHMLLDRADYGPTLKGHYGLGLPAYLHFTSPIRRYADLVNHRQIRAKLTGKPVEYSQEELVVLADHINGVEQAEREGTREHFKGNAEDKAERALERGKLSRLSDKEFERVLKVGTRSGEDAPEVLQEEFLQRLQANQLQPIHMTVACFFGPENPPEFPQPGWKKIRDAVLQRLQEKPEEAVTLWTMAAVIAEEPPVEYTEQRSGPDHAPVFAAKARSGLYFTGWVGAGTAKLARQRAAVALLFLYHGLSSPSFVVLPTAAPEPSKLSYLGS
;
A
#
# COMPACT_ATOMS: atom_id res chain seq x y z
N LEU A 1 11.80 0.39 23.45
CA LEU A 1 13.20 -0.04 23.46
C LEU A 1 13.76 -0.02 24.88
N ASP A 2 13.57 1.04 25.64
CA ASP A 2 14.11 1.15 27.00
C ASP A 2 13.52 0.11 28.00
N ARG A 3 12.27 -0.30 27.85
CA ARG A 3 11.67 -1.35 28.71
C ARG A 3 12.18 -2.76 28.40
N LEU A 4 12.60 -3.06 27.19
CA LEU A 4 13.24 -4.33 26.82
C LEU A 4 14.74 -4.38 27.14
N ALA A 5 15.42 -3.23 27.16
CA ALA A 5 16.82 -3.11 27.54
C ALA A 5 17.06 -3.17 29.06
N GLN A 6 16.07 -2.81 29.88
CA GLN A 6 16.15 -2.88 31.35
C GLN A 6 15.98 -4.29 31.94
N ALA A 7 15.69 -5.31 31.14
CA ALA A 7 15.58 -6.71 31.57
C ALA A 7 16.94 -7.41 31.86
N ARG A 8 18.02 -6.65 32.04
CA ARG A 8 19.32 -7.19 32.50
C ARG A 8 19.48 -7.04 34.01
N ARG A 9 18.77 -7.86 34.81
CA ARG A 9 19.24 -8.29 36.15
C ARG A 9 18.51 -9.57 36.54
N PRO A 10 19.21 -10.62 36.99
CA PRO A 10 18.60 -11.84 37.52
C PRO A 10 18.21 -11.63 38.96
N ASP A 11 17.14 -12.26 39.35
CA ASP A 11 16.75 -12.80 40.63
C ASP A 11 15.26 -12.53 40.92
N VAL A 12 14.43 -13.48 40.54
CA VAL A 12 13.34 -13.96 41.40
C VAL A 12 12.95 -15.37 40.93
N CYS A 13 13.16 -16.33 41.78
CA CYS A 13 12.78 -17.72 41.62
C CYS A 13 11.26 -17.84 41.71
N HIS A 14 10.54 -18.00 40.62
CA HIS A 14 9.14 -18.40 40.59
C HIS A 14 9.02 -19.90 40.39
N ARG A 15 8.12 -20.53 41.17
CA ARG A 15 7.91 -21.98 41.16
C ARG A 15 7.45 -22.49 39.80
N GLU A 16 7.96 -23.65 39.40
CA GLU A 16 7.67 -24.33 38.12
C GLU A 16 6.20 -24.67 37.87
N SER A 17 5.33 -24.50 38.86
CA SER A 17 3.90 -24.89 38.80
C SER A 17 2.98 -23.95 38.01
N ASP A 18 3.44 -22.76 37.63
CA ASP A 18 2.57 -21.71 37.02
C ASP A 18 2.75 -21.54 35.51
N LYS A 19 3.49 -22.43 34.87
CA LYS A 19 3.67 -22.39 33.42
C LYS A 19 2.54 -23.16 32.71
N PRO A 20 1.87 -22.60 31.67
CA PRO A 20 0.92 -23.37 30.89
C PRO A 20 1.60 -24.61 30.29
N PRO A 21 0.89 -25.73 30.11
CA PRO A 21 1.45 -27.03 29.70
C PRO A 21 2.23 -27.00 28.36
N PHE A 22 2.05 -25.95 27.57
CA PHE A 22 2.75 -25.73 26.30
C PHE A 22 4.22 -25.34 26.49
N TYR A 23 4.56 -24.56 27.53
CA TYR A 23 5.92 -24.04 27.75
C TYR A 23 6.90 -25.04 28.37
N THR A 24 6.40 -26.06 29.04
CA THR A 24 7.21 -27.16 29.59
C THR A 24 7.77 -28.10 28.52
N ARG A 25 7.16 -28.15 27.33
CA ARG A 25 7.67 -28.97 26.21
C ARG A 25 8.84 -28.35 25.44
N LEU A 26 9.00 -27.03 25.47
CA LEU A 26 10.13 -26.35 24.81
C LEU A 26 11.41 -26.36 25.68
N ALA A 27 11.31 -26.62 26.98
CA ALA A 27 12.41 -26.71 27.95
C ALA A 27 12.95 -28.14 28.15
N GLY A 28 12.65 -29.07 27.26
CA GLY A 28 13.11 -30.45 27.31
C GLY A 28 14.62 -30.55 27.03
N GLU A 29 15.31 -31.11 28.02
CA GLU A 29 16.73 -31.37 28.15
C GLU A 29 17.49 -31.63 26.84
N GLY A 30 18.60 -30.92 26.69
CA GLY A 30 19.55 -31.13 25.61
C GLY A 30 20.16 -32.54 25.63
N ASN A 31 19.55 -33.48 24.99
CA ASN A 31 20.21 -34.73 24.60
C ASN A 31 21.10 -34.46 23.38
N ARG A 32 22.38 -34.30 23.62
CA ARG A 32 23.42 -34.45 22.58
C ARG A 32 23.37 -35.88 22.06
N CYS A 33 22.55 -36.11 21.06
CA CYS A 33 22.58 -37.35 20.31
C CYS A 33 23.14 -37.09 18.92
N ASN A 34 24.19 -37.81 18.56
CA ASN A 34 24.76 -37.88 17.23
C ASN A 34 23.72 -38.28 16.20
N LEU A 35 23.19 -37.31 15.47
CA LEU A 35 22.22 -37.53 14.40
C LEU A 35 22.88 -37.33 13.05
N LEU A 36 23.32 -38.42 12.48
CA LEU A 36 23.60 -38.59 11.05
C LEU A 36 22.24 -38.89 10.34
N HIS A 37 21.45 -37.90 10.14
CA HIS A 37 20.31 -37.64 9.27
C HIS A 37 19.41 -36.62 10.00
N HIS A 38 19.51 -35.38 9.52
CA HIS A 38 19.03 -34.20 10.22
C HIS A 38 17.52 -34.06 10.18
N ASP A 39 16.83 -34.55 11.20
CA ASP A 39 15.47 -34.11 11.48
C ASP A 39 15.56 -32.76 12.20
N LEU A 40 15.31 -31.67 11.47
CA LEU A 40 15.18 -30.35 12.05
C LEU A 40 13.91 -30.28 12.92
N ALA A 41 14.01 -29.61 14.04
CA ALA A 41 12.85 -29.32 14.88
C ALA A 41 12.78 -27.80 15.09
N GLY A 42 11.56 -27.28 15.18
CA GLY A 42 11.31 -25.85 15.38
C GLY A 42 9.85 -25.55 15.60
N ILE A 43 9.48 -24.29 15.49
CA ILE A 43 8.11 -23.81 15.69
C ILE A 43 7.60 -23.16 14.40
N THR A 44 6.27 -23.06 14.29
CA THR A 44 5.61 -22.22 13.29
C THR A 44 4.87 -21.09 13.99
N ILE A 45 4.84 -19.91 13.37
CA ILE A 45 4.20 -18.71 13.94
C ILE A 45 3.27 -18.12 12.87
N ASP A 46 1.97 -18.19 13.09
CA ASP A 46 0.95 -17.84 12.09
C ASP A 46 -0.26 -17.14 12.71
N ALA A 47 -1.12 -16.60 11.84
CA ALA A 47 -2.47 -16.21 12.26
C ALA A 47 -3.30 -17.45 12.67
N PRO A 48 -4.24 -17.34 13.61
CA PRO A 48 -5.04 -18.47 14.08
C PRO A 48 -5.77 -19.23 12.97
N GLU A 49 -6.21 -18.52 11.93
CA GLU A 49 -6.99 -19.06 10.81
C GLU A 49 -6.14 -19.72 9.73
N THR A 50 -4.81 -19.53 9.72
CA THR A 50 -3.90 -20.08 8.70
C THR A 50 -3.91 -21.61 8.75
N ARG A 51 -4.08 -22.26 7.59
CA ARG A 51 -4.04 -23.71 7.44
C ARG A 51 -2.91 -24.18 6.55
N ASP A 52 -2.49 -23.36 5.63
CA ASP A 52 -1.42 -23.57 4.67
C ASP A 52 -0.11 -22.96 5.22
N ILE A 53 0.52 -23.68 6.16
CA ILE A 53 1.73 -23.25 6.88
C ILE A 53 2.93 -23.58 6.01
N ASP A 54 3.56 -22.55 5.43
CA ASP A 54 4.70 -22.65 4.53
C ASP A 54 6.03 -22.78 5.26
N ASP A 55 6.19 -22.10 6.42
CA ASP A 55 7.47 -21.86 7.08
C ASP A 55 7.50 -22.29 8.54
N GLY A 56 8.66 -22.78 8.95
CA GLY A 56 9.02 -23.03 10.33
C GLY A 56 10.33 -22.34 10.66
N ILE A 57 10.51 -21.96 11.91
CA ILE A 57 11.70 -21.25 12.37
C ILE A 57 12.25 -21.83 13.67
N TRP A 58 13.57 -21.67 13.83
CA TRP A 58 14.28 -21.95 15.06
C TRP A 58 15.45 -21.02 15.23
N ILE A 59 15.82 -20.70 16.46
CA ILE A 59 16.95 -19.83 16.76
C ILE A 59 17.78 -20.37 17.91
N GLU A 60 19.08 -20.28 17.77
CA GLU A 60 20.05 -20.69 18.79
C GLU A 60 21.05 -19.57 19.04
N ARG A 61 21.47 -19.40 20.30
CA ARG A 61 22.56 -18.50 20.66
C ARG A 61 23.89 -19.16 20.35
N THR A 62 24.78 -18.45 19.67
CA THR A 62 26.17 -18.84 19.40
C THR A 62 27.14 -17.90 20.11
N PRO A 63 28.45 -18.25 20.23
CA PRO A 63 29.42 -17.34 20.84
C PRO A 63 29.55 -15.98 20.16
N SER A 64 29.22 -15.87 18.86
CA SER A 64 29.38 -14.66 18.05
C SER A 64 28.07 -14.01 17.65
N GLY A 65 26.92 -14.48 18.16
CA GLY A 65 25.61 -13.98 17.78
C GLY A 65 24.53 -15.06 17.84
N TRP A 66 23.84 -15.28 16.75
CA TRP A 66 22.74 -16.25 16.64
C TRP A 66 22.87 -17.09 15.37
N LEU A 67 22.30 -18.28 15.42
CA LEU A 67 22.03 -19.12 14.26
C LEU A 67 20.51 -19.22 14.09
N LEU A 68 19.98 -18.58 13.05
CA LEU A 68 18.60 -18.70 12.66
C LEU A 68 18.46 -19.80 11.62
N THR A 69 17.54 -20.74 11.85
CA THR A 69 17.13 -21.75 10.88
C THR A 69 15.72 -21.44 10.39
N THR A 70 15.56 -21.32 9.08
CA THR A 70 14.24 -21.22 8.43
C THR A 70 14.02 -22.47 7.60
N ALA A 71 12.87 -23.12 7.76
CA ALA A 71 12.49 -24.36 7.10
C ALA A 71 11.25 -24.13 6.25
N ILE A 72 11.38 -24.21 4.94
CA ILE A 72 10.29 -23.92 4.00
C ILE A 72 9.79 -25.21 3.36
N ALA A 73 8.48 -25.43 3.34
CA ALA A 73 7.84 -26.61 2.78
C ALA A 73 8.34 -26.93 1.34
N ASP A 74 8.91 -28.12 1.12
CA ASP A 74 9.41 -28.54 -0.19
C ASP A 74 8.27 -29.00 -1.12
N VAL A 75 7.49 -28.03 -1.60
CA VAL A 75 6.37 -28.25 -2.54
C VAL A 75 6.90 -28.81 -3.86
N SER A 76 8.08 -28.38 -4.29
CA SER A 76 8.71 -28.80 -5.55
C SER A 76 9.03 -30.30 -5.62
N ALA A 77 9.21 -30.95 -4.47
CA ALA A 77 9.39 -32.40 -4.40
C ALA A 77 8.13 -33.20 -4.78
N HIS A 78 6.96 -32.57 -4.70
CA HIS A 78 5.65 -33.23 -4.84
C HIS A 78 4.92 -32.87 -6.14
N LEU A 79 5.27 -31.73 -6.76
CA LEU A 79 4.60 -31.20 -7.94
C LEU A 79 5.53 -31.18 -9.15
N ARG A 80 5.25 -32.05 -10.13
CA ARG A 80 6.01 -32.05 -11.40
C ARG A 80 5.58 -30.87 -12.27
N PRO A 81 6.53 -30.16 -12.90
CA PRO A 81 6.22 -29.16 -13.91
C PRO A 81 5.31 -29.72 -15.00
N GLY A 82 4.30 -28.96 -15.43
CA GLY A 82 3.36 -29.36 -16.47
C GLY A 82 2.33 -30.44 -16.08
N GLY A 83 2.35 -30.95 -14.84
CA GLY A 83 1.32 -31.86 -14.34
C GLY A 83 -0.03 -31.13 -14.13
N SER A 84 -1.14 -31.89 -14.03
CA SER A 84 -2.48 -31.28 -13.90
C SER A 84 -2.65 -30.33 -12.72
N ILE A 85 -2.05 -30.66 -11.57
CA ILE A 85 -2.08 -29.79 -10.37
C ILE A 85 -1.22 -28.56 -10.61
N ASP A 86 -0.06 -28.72 -11.24
CA ASP A 86 0.83 -27.61 -11.58
C ASP A 86 0.18 -26.66 -12.60
N ALA A 87 -0.49 -27.17 -13.61
CA ALA A 87 -1.24 -26.38 -14.58
C ALA A 87 -2.35 -25.56 -13.93
N GLU A 88 -3.02 -26.10 -12.92
CA GLU A 88 -4.04 -25.36 -12.17
C GLU A 88 -3.40 -24.32 -11.24
N ALA A 89 -2.28 -24.64 -10.59
CA ALA A 89 -1.51 -23.69 -9.79
C ALA A 89 -0.97 -22.53 -10.64
N PHE A 90 -0.48 -22.82 -11.85
CA PHE A 90 -0.05 -21.83 -12.83
C PHE A 90 -1.17 -20.86 -13.21
N LYS A 91 -2.38 -21.36 -13.48
CA LYS A 91 -3.55 -20.52 -13.76
C LYS A 91 -3.92 -19.59 -12.58
N ARG A 92 -3.82 -20.11 -11.35
CA ARG A 92 -4.19 -19.36 -10.13
C ARG A 92 -3.12 -18.40 -9.68
N VAL A 93 -1.87 -18.71 -9.96
CA VAL A 93 -0.66 -17.95 -9.58
C VAL A 93 -0.45 -17.84 -8.07
N ALA A 94 -1.51 -17.62 -7.29
CA ALA A 94 -1.45 -17.59 -5.84
C ALA A 94 -2.76 -17.98 -5.16
N SER A 95 -2.68 -18.35 -3.88
CA SER A 95 -3.84 -18.46 -3.00
C SER A 95 -4.47 -17.09 -2.76
N ARG A 96 -5.80 -17.05 -2.68
CA ARG A 96 -6.57 -15.82 -2.41
C ARG A 96 -7.39 -15.99 -1.14
N TYR A 97 -7.30 -15.01 -0.27
CA TYR A 97 -7.95 -14.99 1.03
C TYR A 97 -9.03 -13.91 1.05
N PHE A 98 -10.30 -14.33 1.14
CA PHE A 98 -11.46 -13.46 1.17
C PHE A 98 -12.13 -13.54 2.55
N ALA A 99 -12.91 -12.54 2.90
CA ALA A 99 -13.71 -12.55 4.12
C ALA A 99 -14.74 -13.73 4.16
N THR A 100 -15.17 -14.20 2.98
CA THR A 100 -16.14 -15.29 2.82
C THR A 100 -15.51 -16.67 2.66
N GLY A 101 -14.18 -16.78 2.63
CA GLY A 101 -13.44 -18.03 2.47
C GLY A 101 -12.20 -17.90 1.57
N ASN A 102 -11.42 -18.97 1.49
CA ASN A 102 -10.15 -18.98 0.76
C ASN A 102 -10.25 -19.79 -0.53
N ARG A 103 -9.62 -19.29 -1.59
CA ARG A 103 -9.36 -20.03 -2.84
C ARG A 103 -7.86 -20.36 -2.88
N PRO A 104 -7.45 -21.56 -2.43
CA PRO A 104 -6.05 -21.94 -2.38
C PRO A 104 -5.49 -22.16 -3.80
N MET A 105 -4.18 -21.89 -3.98
CA MET A 105 -3.45 -22.17 -5.21
C MET A 105 -3.43 -23.67 -5.52
N LEU A 106 -3.18 -24.49 -4.51
CA LEU A 106 -3.15 -25.94 -4.58
C LEU A 106 -4.42 -26.56 -4.00
N PRO A 107 -4.78 -27.79 -4.35
CA PRO A 107 -5.88 -28.52 -3.71
C PRO A 107 -5.72 -28.55 -2.18
N ARG A 108 -6.83 -28.35 -1.43
CA ARG A 108 -6.81 -28.26 0.05
C ARG A 108 -6.12 -29.44 0.73
N GLY A 109 -6.32 -30.66 0.23
CA GLY A 109 -5.64 -31.84 0.76
C GLY A 109 -4.12 -31.79 0.65
N LEU A 110 -3.58 -30.97 -0.26
CA LEU A 110 -2.14 -30.71 -0.38
C LEU A 110 -1.74 -29.48 0.45
N SER A 111 -2.37 -28.34 0.20
CA SER A 111 -1.97 -27.06 0.83
C SER A 111 -2.22 -27.03 2.34
N GLU A 112 -3.36 -27.53 2.80
CA GLU A 112 -3.76 -27.44 4.21
C GLU A 112 -3.38 -28.70 5.03
N ASN A 113 -2.86 -29.75 4.40
CA ASN A 113 -2.52 -31.01 5.09
C ASN A 113 -1.13 -31.53 4.68
N ARG A 114 -1.00 -32.13 3.47
CA ARG A 114 0.18 -32.93 3.11
C ARG A 114 1.47 -32.10 3.07
N MET A 115 1.41 -30.86 2.62
CA MET A 115 2.56 -29.95 2.49
C MET A 115 2.68 -28.98 3.65
N SER A 116 1.58 -28.66 4.34
CA SER A 116 1.55 -27.77 5.49
C SER A 116 2.40 -28.29 6.65
N LEU A 117 3.20 -27.41 7.26
CA LEU A 117 4.09 -27.71 8.40
C LEU A 117 3.30 -27.81 9.71
N LEU A 118 2.31 -28.70 9.73
CA LEU A 118 1.43 -28.91 10.87
C LEU A 118 2.17 -29.42 12.11
N PRO A 119 1.72 -29.05 13.32
CA PRO A 119 2.31 -29.52 14.57
C PRO A 119 2.44 -31.05 14.64
N GLU A 120 3.54 -31.52 15.20
CA GLU A 120 3.89 -32.94 15.40
C GLU A 120 4.00 -33.75 14.09
N LYS A 121 3.96 -33.11 12.92
CA LYS A 121 4.15 -33.78 11.63
C LYS A 121 5.53 -33.48 11.07
N THR A 122 6.19 -34.53 10.59
CA THR A 122 7.45 -34.39 9.85
C THR A 122 7.15 -34.11 8.38
N ARG A 123 7.80 -33.08 7.82
CA ARG A 123 7.64 -32.65 6.43
C ARG A 123 8.99 -32.44 5.77
N ARG A 124 9.03 -32.61 4.45
CA ARG A 124 10.20 -32.24 3.65
C ARG A 124 10.26 -30.73 3.50
N VAL A 125 11.47 -30.17 3.66
CA VAL A 125 11.71 -28.75 3.60
C VAL A 125 13.00 -28.43 2.84
N LEU A 126 13.07 -27.20 2.34
CA LEU A 126 14.34 -26.52 2.10
C LEU A 126 14.68 -25.72 3.34
N ALA A 127 15.80 -26.04 3.95
CA ALA A 127 16.25 -25.43 5.19
C ALA A 127 17.42 -24.47 4.92
N ALA A 128 17.29 -23.22 5.32
CA ALA A 128 18.37 -22.25 5.31
C ALA A 128 18.86 -22.00 6.74
N ARG A 129 20.18 -22.13 6.96
CA ARG A 129 20.84 -21.74 8.20
C ARG A 129 21.57 -20.43 8.00
N ILE A 130 21.26 -19.47 8.83
CA ILE A 130 21.72 -18.10 8.70
C ILE A 130 22.42 -17.69 10.00
N SER A 131 23.70 -17.37 9.91
CA SER A 131 24.41 -16.75 11.04
C SER A 131 24.09 -15.26 11.10
N ILE A 132 23.88 -14.77 12.31
CA ILE A 132 23.59 -13.36 12.60
C ILE A 132 24.52 -12.94 13.72
N SER A 133 25.44 -12.01 13.47
CA SER A 133 26.38 -11.52 14.47
C SER A 133 25.69 -10.60 15.50
N ASP A 134 26.39 -10.31 16.61
CA ASP A 134 25.91 -9.34 17.61
C ASP A 134 25.73 -7.91 17.04
N LYS A 135 26.32 -7.64 15.86
CA LYS A 135 26.12 -6.39 15.09
C LYS A 135 25.07 -6.54 13.99
N PHE A 136 24.30 -7.62 13.99
CA PHE A 136 23.30 -7.97 12.97
C PHE A 136 23.85 -8.10 11.55
N GLU A 137 25.15 -8.43 11.39
CA GLU A 137 25.68 -8.88 10.10
C GLU A 137 25.19 -10.30 9.84
N THR A 138 24.79 -10.57 8.62
CA THR A 138 24.08 -11.80 8.26
C THR A 138 24.82 -12.55 7.16
N LYS A 139 24.78 -13.89 7.21
CA LYS A 139 25.39 -14.75 6.21
C LYS A 139 24.61 -16.05 6.10
N LEU A 140 24.33 -16.47 4.87
CA LEU A 140 23.81 -17.82 4.60
C LEU A 140 24.94 -18.84 4.79
N GLU A 141 24.82 -19.67 5.80
CA GLU A 141 25.81 -20.73 6.10
C GLU A 141 25.54 -21.98 5.28
N SER A 142 24.27 -22.36 5.14
CA SER A 142 23.89 -23.52 4.33
C SER A 142 22.46 -23.41 3.83
N LEU A 143 22.21 -24.03 2.69
CA LEU A 143 20.88 -24.31 2.15
C LEU A 143 20.81 -25.78 1.76
N SER A 144 19.86 -26.54 2.29
CA SER A 144 19.80 -28.00 2.17
C SER A 144 18.38 -28.54 2.13
N LEU A 145 18.24 -29.75 1.58
CA LEU A 145 17.00 -30.51 1.59
C LEU A 145 16.97 -31.37 2.85
N GLU A 146 16.01 -31.14 3.72
CA GLU A 146 15.92 -31.78 5.03
C GLU A 146 14.50 -32.22 5.39
N SER A 147 14.35 -32.86 6.54
CA SER A 147 13.07 -33.14 7.18
C SER A 147 12.93 -32.18 8.36
N PHE A 148 11.74 -31.61 8.51
CA PHE A 148 11.40 -30.69 9.61
C PHE A 148 10.20 -31.21 10.39
N LYS A 149 10.31 -31.20 11.70
CA LYS A 149 9.19 -31.49 12.61
C LYS A 149 8.81 -30.21 13.35
N SER A 150 7.57 -29.72 13.12
CA SER A 150 7.01 -28.65 13.93
C SER A 150 6.70 -29.15 15.34
N LEU A 151 7.38 -28.62 16.35
CA LEU A 151 7.15 -28.96 17.77
C LEU A 151 5.92 -28.26 18.32
N ALA A 152 5.64 -27.08 17.80
CA ALA A 152 4.52 -26.25 18.24
C ALA A 152 4.14 -25.23 17.18
N ARG A 153 2.85 -24.88 17.18
CA ARG A 153 2.33 -23.72 16.46
C ARG A 153 1.98 -22.64 17.48
N ILE A 154 2.50 -21.44 17.27
CA ILE A 154 2.21 -20.25 18.08
C ILE A 154 1.43 -19.26 17.20
N ASN A 155 0.34 -18.70 17.71
CA ASN A 155 -0.38 -17.66 16.97
C ASN A 155 0.23 -16.29 17.27
N TYR A 156 0.10 -15.34 16.33
CA TYR A 156 0.65 -14.00 16.49
C TYR A 156 0.31 -13.33 17.83
N PRO A 157 -0.95 -13.36 18.33
CA PRO A 157 -1.28 -12.76 19.62
C PRO A 157 -0.57 -13.41 20.82
N ASP A 158 -0.27 -14.71 20.73
CA ASP A 158 0.34 -15.49 21.82
C ASP A 158 1.84 -15.18 21.99
N ILE A 159 2.47 -14.60 20.98
CA ILE A 159 3.88 -14.19 21.02
C ILE A 159 4.12 -13.14 22.12
N THR A 160 3.24 -12.18 22.28
CA THR A 160 3.36 -11.16 23.32
C THR A 160 3.36 -11.80 24.71
N ALA A 161 2.45 -12.74 24.97
CA ALA A 161 2.41 -13.49 26.23
C ALA A 161 3.68 -14.34 26.44
N ALA A 162 4.19 -14.98 25.37
CA ALA A 162 5.43 -15.75 25.45
C ALA A 162 6.65 -14.89 25.82
N ILE A 163 6.72 -13.65 25.32
CA ILE A 163 7.78 -12.70 25.69
C ILE A 163 7.63 -12.26 27.16
N GLU A 164 6.43 -12.01 27.64
CA GLU A 164 6.15 -11.61 29.03
C GLU A 164 6.60 -12.66 30.04
N VAL A 165 6.37 -13.95 29.74
CA VAL A 165 6.86 -15.07 30.58
C VAL A 165 8.33 -15.43 30.30
N LYS A 166 9.04 -14.62 29.50
CA LYS A 166 10.47 -14.78 29.18
C LYS A 166 10.80 -16.14 28.54
N ASN A 167 9.94 -16.61 27.62
CA ASN A 167 10.32 -17.73 26.77
C ASN A 167 11.59 -17.38 26.00
N THR A 168 12.65 -18.15 26.19
CA THR A 168 14.01 -17.82 25.72
C THR A 168 14.05 -17.72 24.19
N GLU A 169 13.48 -18.68 23.47
CA GLU A 169 13.53 -18.77 22.02
C GLU A 169 12.71 -17.65 21.37
N VAL A 170 11.51 -17.42 21.84
CA VAL A 170 10.62 -16.35 21.33
C VAL A 170 11.23 -14.97 21.62
N THR A 171 11.83 -14.79 22.80
CA THR A 171 12.51 -13.53 23.15
C THR A 171 13.73 -13.27 22.27
N MET A 172 14.52 -14.31 21.94
CA MET A 172 15.63 -14.20 21.01
C MET A 172 15.15 -13.87 19.60
N LEU A 173 14.09 -14.53 19.12
CA LEU A 173 13.50 -14.23 17.81
C LEU A 173 13.02 -12.77 17.72
N ALA A 174 12.35 -12.28 18.76
CA ALA A 174 11.92 -10.88 18.83
C ALA A 174 13.10 -9.91 18.81
N ALA A 175 14.13 -10.16 19.63
CA ALA A 175 15.32 -9.31 19.69
C ALA A 175 16.06 -9.26 18.34
N VAL A 176 16.21 -10.41 17.68
CA VAL A 176 16.86 -10.50 16.37
C VAL A 176 16.03 -9.80 15.30
N ALA A 177 14.72 -10.02 15.26
CA ALA A 177 13.84 -9.37 14.28
C ALA A 177 13.88 -7.84 14.40
N LEU A 178 13.82 -7.31 15.63
CA LEU A 178 13.93 -5.86 15.88
C LEU A 178 15.29 -5.29 15.48
N GLY A 179 16.37 -6.00 15.77
CA GLY A 179 17.71 -5.58 15.39
C GLY A 179 17.93 -5.57 13.87
N LEU A 180 17.42 -6.58 13.16
CA LEU A 180 17.44 -6.62 11.69
C LEU A 180 16.63 -5.48 11.08
N LEU A 181 15.45 -5.23 11.62
CA LEU A 181 14.58 -4.13 11.22
C LEU A 181 15.26 -2.77 11.41
N ASP A 182 15.89 -2.54 12.57
CA ASP A 182 16.62 -1.29 12.85
C ASP A 182 17.84 -1.15 11.92
N LYS A 183 18.55 -2.23 11.62
CA LYS A 183 19.65 -2.21 10.64
C LYS A 183 19.16 -1.79 9.27
N ARG A 184 18.08 -2.39 8.75
CA ARG A 184 17.51 -2.02 7.45
C ARG A 184 17.03 -0.56 7.43
N ARG A 185 16.41 -0.09 8.51
CA ARG A 185 16.00 1.32 8.66
C ARG A 185 17.20 2.25 8.56
N ASN A 186 18.30 1.94 9.24
CA ASN A 186 19.53 2.73 9.20
C ASN A 186 20.22 2.70 7.84
N GLN A 187 19.97 1.67 7.03
CA GLN A 187 20.43 1.57 5.65
C GLN A 187 19.50 2.25 4.63
N GLY A 188 18.43 2.91 5.09
CA GLY A 188 17.54 3.69 4.25
C GLY A 188 16.30 2.93 3.75
N ALA A 189 16.01 1.74 4.25
CA ALA A 189 14.77 1.04 3.94
C ALA A 189 13.54 1.79 4.50
N LEU A 190 12.41 1.73 3.78
CA LEU A 190 11.13 2.18 4.29
C LEU A 190 10.62 1.18 5.33
N VAL A 191 10.99 1.37 6.58
CA VAL A 191 10.61 0.48 7.66
C VAL A 191 9.85 1.23 8.74
N VAL A 192 8.60 0.87 8.93
CA VAL A 192 7.77 1.33 10.03
C VAL A 192 7.44 0.16 10.94
N TYR A 193 7.59 0.41 12.21
CA TYR A 193 7.25 -0.53 13.25
C TYR A 193 6.83 0.25 14.49
N ASP A 194 5.58 0.12 14.86
CA ASP A 194 5.02 0.74 16.06
C ASP A 194 4.11 -0.26 16.80
N LEU A 195 4.61 -0.74 17.93
CA LEU A 195 3.89 -1.69 18.78
C LEU A 195 2.68 -1.08 19.48
N LEU A 196 2.62 0.25 19.62
CA LEU A 196 1.55 0.92 20.35
C LEU A 196 0.30 1.10 19.50
N GLN A 197 0.48 1.45 18.22
CA GLN A 197 -0.61 1.68 17.27
C GLN A 197 -0.75 0.56 16.23
N GLY A 198 0.16 -0.42 16.24
CA GLY A 198 0.13 -1.56 15.34
C GLY A 198 0.55 -1.24 13.88
N TRP A 199 1.30 -0.17 13.64
CA TRP A 199 1.79 0.13 12.30
C TRP A 199 3.01 -0.71 11.95
N VAL A 200 2.96 -1.32 10.78
CA VAL A 200 4.05 -2.13 10.21
C VAL A 200 4.23 -1.82 8.73
N THR A 201 5.44 -2.05 8.21
CA THR A 201 5.68 -2.09 6.78
C THR A 201 5.47 -3.52 6.28
N THR A 202 4.75 -3.71 5.18
CA THR A 202 4.55 -5.02 4.58
C THR A 202 5.81 -5.48 3.82
N GLU A 203 5.86 -6.76 3.44
CA GLU A 203 6.88 -7.35 2.57
C GLU A 203 7.03 -6.61 1.23
N GLU A 204 5.98 -5.94 0.76
CA GLU A 204 6.01 -5.11 -0.45
C GLU A 204 6.43 -3.65 -0.20
N GLY A 205 6.77 -3.27 1.02
CA GLY A 205 7.17 -1.92 1.41
C GLY A 205 6.02 -0.94 1.68
N PHE A 206 4.76 -1.40 1.75
CA PHE A 206 3.61 -0.56 2.06
C PHE A 206 3.33 -0.51 3.57
N LEU A 207 2.71 0.59 4.01
CA LEU A 207 2.28 0.76 5.40
C LEU A 207 0.94 0.06 5.65
N LYS A 208 0.90 -0.78 6.69
CA LYS A 208 -0.29 -1.49 7.17
C LYS A 208 -0.49 -1.25 8.65
N GLN A 209 -1.73 -1.07 9.07
CA GLN A 209 -2.10 -1.09 10.48
C GLN A 209 -2.71 -2.45 10.83
N MET A 210 -2.18 -3.09 11.87
CA MET A 210 -2.70 -4.35 12.38
C MET A 210 -4.04 -4.11 13.08
N LYS A 211 -4.98 -5.02 12.93
CA LYS A 211 -6.29 -4.92 13.59
C LYS A 211 -6.17 -5.15 15.10
N ASP A 212 -5.35 -6.08 15.51
CA ASP A 212 -4.99 -6.33 16.89
C ASP A 212 -3.50 -6.00 17.10
N VAL A 213 -3.22 -5.04 17.95
CA VAL A 213 -1.85 -4.59 18.25
C VAL A 213 -0.99 -5.73 18.80
N ARG A 214 -1.59 -6.71 19.49
CA ARG A 214 -0.87 -7.88 20.05
C ARG A 214 -0.26 -8.77 18.97
N GLU A 215 -0.82 -8.75 17.74
CA GLU A 215 -0.29 -9.51 16.61
C GLU A 215 1.00 -8.91 16.05
N THR A 216 1.30 -7.64 16.35
CA THR A 216 2.34 -6.86 15.68
C THR A 216 3.72 -7.47 15.82
N ILE A 217 4.12 -7.87 17.03
CA ILE A 217 5.46 -8.44 17.25
C ILE A 217 5.61 -9.81 16.58
N GLY A 218 4.59 -10.68 16.65
CA GLY A 218 4.60 -11.98 15.97
C GLY A 218 4.70 -11.83 14.46
N TYR A 219 3.93 -10.90 13.89
CA TYR A 219 4.01 -10.55 12.47
C TYR A 219 5.41 -10.08 12.08
N VAL A 220 6.04 -9.20 12.86
CA VAL A 220 7.39 -8.66 12.57
C VAL A 220 8.45 -9.74 12.66
N ILE A 221 8.37 -10.67 13.63
CA ILE A 221 9.32 -11.79 13.75
C ILE A 221 9.35 -12.59 12.44
N ILE A 222 8.19 -13.04 11.98
CA ILE A 222 8.12 -13.85 10.75
C ILE A 222 8.50 -13.01 9.55
N GLN A 223 8.00 -11.80 9.42
CA GLN A 223 8.34 -10.94 8.30
C GLN A 223 9.85 -10.71 8.16
N GLU A 224 10.55 -10.34 9.24
CA GLU A 224 11.99 -10.09 9.17
C GLU A 224 12.80 -11.36 8.90
N ALA A 225 12.41 -12.50 9.48
CA ALA A 225 13.04 -13.79 9.19
C ALA A 225 12.86 -14.18 7.72
N MET A 226 11.66 -13.98 7.15
CA MET A 226 11.37 -14.32 5.75
C MET A 226 12.02 -13.33 4.77
N ILE A 227 12.05 -12.04 5.07
CA ILE A 227 12.76 -11.04 4.25
C ILE A 227 14.26 -11.35 4.21
N LEU A 228 14.86 -11.66 5.37
CA LEU A 228 16.27 -12.04 5.44
C LEU A 228 16.55 -13.30 4.63
N THR A 229 15.74 -14.34 4.79
CA THR A 229 15.88 -15.60 4.07
C THR A 229 15.77 -15.40 2.56
N ASN A 230 14.74 -14.68 2.10
CA ASN A 230 14.51 -14.36 0.69
C ASN A 230 15.67 -13.58 0.07
N SER A 231 16.22 -12.59 0.80
CA SER A 231 17.36 -11.79 0.32
C SER A 231 18.64 -12.60 0.21
N LEU A 232 19.02 -13.36 1.25
CA LEU A 232 20.24 -14.15 1.24
C LEU A 232 20.19 -15.29 0.21
N ILE A 233 19.03 -15.89 -0.01
CA ILE A 233 18.85 -16.87 -1.08
C ILE A 233 18.91 -16.21 -2.45
N ALA A 234 18.39 -14.99 -2.64
CA ALA A 234 18.54 -14.25 -3.88
C ALA A 234 20.02 -13.97 -4.19
N GLU A 235 20.79 -13.49 -3.20
CA GLU A 235 22.22 -13.27 -3.32
C GLU A 235 23.00 -14.55 -3.64
N TRP A 236 22.61 -15.66 -3.00
CA TRP A 236 23.20 -16.98 -3.27
C TRP A 236 22.90 -17.44 -4.70
N CYS A 237 21.66 -17.28 -5.18
CA CYS A 237 21.30 -17.62 -6.57
C CYS A 237 22.10 -16.81 -7.58
N VAL A 238 22.32 -15.52 -7.34
CA VAL A 238 23.18 -14.67 -8.19
C VAL A 238 24.60 -15.18 -8.20
N LYS A 239 25.17 -15.47 -7.02
CA LYS A 239 26.54 -15.98 -6.89
C LYS A 239 26.78 -17.32 -7.57
N GLU A 240 25.79 -18.21 -7.51
CA GLU A 240 25.84 -19.56 -8.09
C GLU A 240 25.34 -19.62 -9.54
N ASP A 241 25.01 -18.47 -10.13
CA ASP A 241 24.48 -18.33 -11.50
C ASP A 241 23.25 -19.23 -11.74
N ILE A 242 22.30 -19.20 -10.79
CA ILE A 242 21.05 -19.95 -10.87
C ILE A 242 19.98 -19.00 -11.43
N PRO A 243 19.38 -19.32 -12.59
CA PRO A 243 18.30 -18.51 -13.13
C PRO A 243 17.04 -18.65 -12.23
N VAL A 244 16.51 -17.53 -11.74
CA VAL A 244 15.37 -17.45 -10.82
C VAL A 244 14.47 -16.26 -11.14
N LEU A 245 13.28 -16.25 -10.58
CA LEU A 245 12.40 -15.08 -10.59
C LEU A 245 12.71 -14.19 -9.39
N PHE A 246 13.33 -13.04 -9.65
CA PHE A 246 13.47 -11.98 -8.64
C PHE A 246 12.16 -11.26 -8.43
N ARG A 247 11.93 -10.77 -7.23
CA ARG A 247 10.86 -9.81 -6.93
C ARG A 247 11.46 -8.42 -6.91
N ASN A 248 11.30 -7.70 -8.01
CA ASN A 248 11.86 -6.39 -8.23
C ASN A 248 10.90 -5.30 -7.77
N HIS A 249 11.43 -4.22 -7.21
CA HIS A 249 10.63 -3.07 -6.81
C HIS A 249 11.42 -1.79 -7.05
N THR A 250 10.87 -0.91 -7.88
CA THR A 250 11.49 0.36 -8.26
C THR A 250 10.73 1.54 -7.68
N ALA A 251 11.42 2.67 -7.52
CA ALA A 251 10.81 3.94 -7.15
C ALA A 251 10.45 4.73 -8.40
N ARG A 252 9.40 5.53 -8.34
CA ARG A 252 9.08 6.49 -9.40
C ARG A 252 10.12 7.59 -9.44
N ALA A 253 10.39 8.12 -10.63
CA ALA A 253 11.44 9.11 -10.88
C ALA A 253 11.36 10.40 -10.02
N ALA A 254 10.20 10.73 -9.48
CA ALA A 254 9.96 11.91 -8.65
C ALA A 254 10.07 11.66 -7.13
N MET A 255 10.74 10.58 -6.72
CA MET A 255 10.84 10.21 -5.31
C MET A 255 11.77 11.17 -4.53
N PRO A 256 11.31 11.72 -3.38
CA PRO A 256 12.20 12.44 -2.47
C PRO A 256 13.26 11.49 -1.87
N PRO A 257 14.38 12.00 -1.34
CA PRO A 257 15.35 11.17 -0.63
C PRO A 257 14.68 10.35 0.48
N MET A 258 15.06 9.09 0.63
CA MET A 258 14.49 8.16 1.62
C MET A 258 14.54 8.69 3.06
N VAL A 259 15.61 9.44 3.39
CA VAL A 259 15.76 10.09 4.71
C VAL A 259 14.60 11.04 4.99
N GLU A 260 14.17 11.79 4.00
CA GLU A 260 13.06 12.74 4.13
C GLU A 260 11.72 12.04 4.37
N ILE A 261 11.47 10.95 3.65
CA ILE A 261 10.27 10.12 3.85
C ILE A 261 10.30 9.46 5.23
N SER A 262 11.45 8.94 5.64
CA SER A 262 11.64 8.35 6.97
C SER A 262 11.37 9.37 8.09
N GLN A 263 11.84 10.61 7.94
CA GLN A 263 11.57 11.69 8.89
C GLN A 263 10.07 12.03 8.95
N GLN A 264 9.38 12.08 7.82
CA GLN A 264 7.93 12.32 7.78
C GLN A 264 7.15 11.20 8.46
N ILE A 265 7.55 9.94 8.26
CA ILE A 265 6.96 8.79 8.96
C ILE A 265 7.17 8.94 10.48
N GLN A 266 8.39 9.23 10.93
CA GLN A 266 8.69 9.38 12.35
C GLN A 266 7.94 10.56 13.00
N ALA A 267 7.72 11.64 12.26
CA ALA A 267 6.90 12.76 12.72
C ALA A 267 5.43 12.37 12.82
N ALA A 268 4.90 11.66 11.82
CA ALA A 268 3.52 11.22 11.77
C ALA A 268 3.18 10.20 12.86
N LEU A 269 4.13 9.31 13.24
CA LEU A 269 3.95 8.36 14.35
C LEU A 269 3.78 9.05 15.71
N LYS A 270 4.27 10.29 15.86
CA LYS A 270 4.10 11.09 17.09
C LYS A 270 2.86 11.99 17.05
N GLY A 271 2.24 12.12 15.90
CA GLY A 271 1.08 12.96 15.65
C GLY A 271 -0.25 12.20 15.72
N PRO A 272 -1.36 12.84 15.35
CA PRO A 272 -2.66 12.21 15.23
C PRO A 272 -2.66 11.17 14.10
N TRP A 273 -3.57 10.19 14.16
CA TRP A 273 -3.64 9.08 13.19
C TRP A 273 -3.81 9.53 11.73
N GLN A 274 -4.41 10.72 11.51
CA GLN A 274 -4.58 11.32 10.18
C GLN A 274 -3.26 11.58 9.47
N ASP A 275 -2.22 11.94 10.22
CA ASP A 275 -0.88 12.22 9.67
C ASP A 275 -0.27 10.94 9.09
N MET A 276 -0.44 9.81 9.77
CA MET A 276 0.00 8.50 9.25
C MET A 276 -0.77 8.09 8.00
N ASP A 277 -2.08 8.37 7.91
CA ASP A 277 -2.86 8.07 6.70
C ASP A 277 -2.42 8.92 5.50
N LEU A 278 -2.05 10.19 5.72
CA LEU A 278 -1.49 11.06 4.68
C LEU A 278 -0.12 10.55 4.19
N VAL A 279 0.77 10.20 5.12
CA VAL A 279 2.08 9.64 4.77
C VAL A 279 1.93 8.31 4.03
N ARG A 280 1.05 7.44 4.48
CA ARG A 280 0.72 6.17 3.81
C ARG A 280 0.29 6.38 2.37
N LYS A 281 -0.64 7.31 2.13
CA LYS A 281 -1.10 7.65 0.77
C LYS A 281 0.04 8.20 -0.09
N ARG A 282 0.88 9.07 0.47
CA ARG A 282 2.05 9.63 -0.21
C ARG A 282 3.06 8.55 -0.59
N VAL A 283 3.44 7.69 0.32
CA VAL A 283 4.34 6.56 0.07
C VAL A 283 3.78 5.66 -1.04
N HIS A 284 2.49 5.36 -0.99
CA HIS A 284 1.83 4.54 -2.01
C HIS A 284 1.85 5.17 -3.43
N MET A 285 1.80 6.50 -3.51
CA MET A 285 1.91 7.21 -4.80
C MET A 285 3.34 7.26 -5.35
N LEU A 286 4.34 7.21 -4.48
CA LEU A 286 5.74 7.36 -4.85
C LEU A 286 6.42 6.05 -5.24
N LEU A 287 5.87 4.92 -4.83
CA LEU A 287 6.38 3.60 -5.13
C LEU A 287 5.70 3.03 -6.38
N ASP A 288 6.49 2.45 -7.27
CA ASP A 288 5.97 1.55 -8.28
C ASP A 288 5.50 0.24 -7.61
N ARG A 289 4.90 -0.62 -8.38
CA ARG A 289 4.54 -1.95 -7.89
C ARG A 289 5.72 -2.90 -8.08
N ALA A 290 5.89 -3.79 -7.11
CA ALA A 290 6.84 -4.87 -7.29
C ALA A 290 6.36 -5.82 -8.40
N ASP A 291 7.29 -6.27 -9.25
CA ASP A 291 7.07 -7.20 -10.35
C ASP A 291 8.01 -8.41 -10.24
N TYR A 292 7.66 -9.49 -10.93
CA TYR A 292 8.56 -10.61 -11.09
C TYR A 292 9.33 -10.49 -12.41
N GLY A 293 10.59 -10.90 -12.39
CA GLY A 293 11.41 -10.98 -13.59
C GLY A 293 12.71 -11.73 -13.33
N PRO A 294 13.31 -12.35 -14.38
CA PRO A 294 14.57 -13.08 -14.23
C PRO A 294 15.80 -12.15 -14.20
N THR A 295 15.63 -10.86 -14.46
CA THR A 295 16.69 -9.85 -14.36
C THR A 295 16.62 -9.18 -12.99
N LEU A 296 17.75 -9.14 -12.28
CA LEU A 296 17.87 -8.49 -10.98
C LEU A 296 17.83 -6.97 -11.13
N LYS A 297 16.89 -6.30 -10.43
CA LYS A 297 16.79 -4.82 -10.34
C LYS A 297 16.85 -4.32 -8.89
N GLY A 298 16.82 -5.23 -7.90
CA GLY A 298 16.73 -4.93 -6.48
C GLY A 298 15.31 -4.65 -6.00
N HIS A 299 15.16 -4.44 -4.70
CA HIS A 299 13.87 -4.16 -4.07
C HIS A 299 13.92 -2.86 -3.26
N TYR A 300 13.51 -1.76 -3.89
CA TYR A 300 13.65 -0.41 -3.34
C TYR A 300 12.94 -0.24 -1.98
N GLY A 301 11.68 -0.65 -1.84
CA GLY A 301 10.92 -0.50 -0.60
C GLY A 301 11.51 -1.24 0.61
N LEU A 302 12.22 -2.37 0.36
CA LEU A 302 12.92 -3.13 1.40
C LEU A 302 14.37 -2.67 1.60
N GLY A 303 14.90 -1.82 0.71
CA GLY A 303 16.30 -1.40 0.74
C GLY A 303 17.27 -2.54 0.46
N LEU A 304 16.89 -3.52 -0.37
CA LEU A 304 17.66 -4.73 -0.62
C LEU A 304 18.19 -4.77 -2.07
N PRO A 305 19.48 -5.09 -2.27
CA PRO A 305 20.08 -5.19 -3.59
C PRO A 305 19.57 -6.40 -4.38
N ALA A 306 19.22 -7.49 -3.70
CA ALA A 306 18.65 -8.70 -4.28
C ALA A 306 17.50 -9.22 -3.42
N TYR A 307 16.40 -9.58 -4.07
CA TYR A 307 15.25 -10.14 -3.40
C TYR A 307 14.48 -11.07 -4.33
N LEU A 308 14.07 -12.21 -3.82
CA LEU A 308 13.17 -13.14 -4.49
C LEU A 308 12.15 -13.69 -3.51
N HIS A 309 11.07 -14.24 -4.01
CA HIS A 309 10.14 -14.99 -3.18
C HIS A 309 10.52 -16.46 -3.16
N PHE A 310 10.69 -17.00 -1.95
CA PHE A 310 11.08 -18.39 -1.70
C PHE A 310 10.25 -19.01 -0.56
N THR A 311 9.78 -18.18 0.37
CA THR A 311 9.29 -18.62 1.68
C THR A 311 7.82 -19.03 1.72
N SER A 312 7.11 -19.03 0.57
CA SER A 312 5.67 -19.38 0.55
C SER A 312 5.24 -20.17 -0.69
N PRO A 313 5.87 -21.33 -0.97
CA PRO A 313 5.61 -22.14 -2.19
C PRO A 313 4.26 -22.84 -2.20
N ILE A 314 3.58 -23.00 -1.05
CA ILE A 314 2.23 -23.57 -0.99
C ILE A 314 1.20 -22.59 -1.60
N ARG A 315 1.47 -21.29 -1.46
CA ARG A 315 0.51 -20.21 -1.79
C ARG A 315 0.96 -19.24 -2.86
N ARG A 316 2.22 -19.29 -3.36
CA ARG A 316 2.71 -18.45 -4.47
C ARG A 316 3.42 -19.30 -5.51
N TYR A 317 3.03 -19.17 -6.78
CA TYR A 317 3.63 -19.95 -7.87
C TYR A 317 5.08 -19.53 -8.18
N ALA A 318 5.42 -18.25 -8.02
CA ALA A 318 6.79 -17.77 -8.18
C ALA A 318 7.77 -18.46 -7.23
N ASP A 319 7.37 -18.66 -5.96
CA ASP A 319 8.17 -19.42 -4.98
C ASP A 319 8.37 -20.86 -5.42
N LEU A 320 7.33 -21.52 -5.94
CA LEU A 320 7.42 -22.88 -6.47
C LEU A 320 8.39 -22.97 -7.65
N VAL A 321 8.37 -21.99 -8.56
CA VAL A 321 9.33 -21.88 -9.68
C VAL A 321 10.75 -21.76 -9.13
N ASN A 322 11.00 -20.86 -8.19
CA ASN A 322 12.30 -20.66 -7.56
C ASN A 322 12.77 -21.93 -6.80
N HIS A 323 11.86 -22.60 -6.07
CA HIS A 323 12.16 -23.87 -5.41
C HIS A 323 12.65 -24.95 -6.39
N ARG A 324 12.07 -25.05 -7.58
CA ARG A 324 12.48 -26.00 -8.62
C ARG A 324 13.91 -25.75 -9.08
N GLN A 325 14.25 -24.50 -9.38
CA GLN A 325 15.59 -24.08 -9.79
C GLN A 325 16.64 -24.36 -8.70
N ILE A 326 16.35 -23.94 -7.49
CA ILE A 326 17.21 -24.15 -6.32
C ILE A 326 17.39 -25.62 -6.01
N ARG A 327 16.29 -26.40 -6.03
CA ARG A 327 16.33 -27.84 -5.82
C ARG A 327 17.16 -28.56 -6.88
N ALA A 328 17.04 -28.17 -8.14
CA ALA A 328 17.86 -28.72 -9.22
C ALA A 328 19.36 -28.55 -8.93
N LYS A 329 19.78 -27.34 -8.54
CA LYS A 329 21.15 -27.05 -8.12
C LYS A 329 21.59 -27.91 -6.93
N LEU A 330 20.77 -27.98 -5.86
CA LEU A 330 21.10 -28.75 -4.66
C LEU A 330 21.20 -30.27 -4.91
N THR A 331 20.51 -30.77 -5.93
CA THR A 331 20.53 -32.20 -6.29
C THR A 331 21.47 -32.51 -7.45
N GLY A 332 22.24 -31.55 -7.95
CA GLY A 332 23.14 -31.71 -9.08
C GLY A 332 22.43 -32.01 -10.41
N LYS A 333 21.17 -31.60 -10.55
CA LYS A 333 20.39 -31.74 -11.77
C LYS A 333 20.42 -30.46 -12.60
N PRO A 334 20.16 -30.56 -13.92
CA PRO A 334 19.92 -29.38 -14.73
C PRO A 334 18.74 -28.55 -14.17
N VAL A 335 18.80 -27.24 -14.37
CA VAL A 335 17.70 -26.32 -14.01
C VAL A 335 16.44 -26.68 -14.79
N GLU A 336 15.27 -26.49 -14.17
CA GLU A 336 13.98 -26.84 -14.77
C GLU A 336 13.53 -25.83 -15.83
N TYR A 337 14.00 -24.58 -15.74
CA TYR A 337 13.60 -23.48 -16.62
C TYR A 337 14.80 -22.69 -17.12
N SER A 338 14.83 -22.39 -18.42
CA SER A 338 15.80 -21.46 -19.00
C SER A 338 15.44 -20.01 -18.63
N GLN A 339 16.36 -19.08 -18.96
CA GLN A 339 16.14 -17.66 -18.76
C GLN A 339 14.92 -17.14 -19.56
N GLU A 340 14.75 -17.62 -20.79
CA GLU A 340 13.65 -17.26 -21.68
C GLU A 340 12.30 -17.79 -21.14
N GLU A 341 12.27 -19.01 -20.64
CA GLU A 341 11.08 -19.57 -20.00
C GLU A 341 10.69 -18.80 -18.73
N LEU A 342 11.67 -18.36 -17.96
CA LEU A 342 11.42 -17.50 -16.79
C LEU A 342 10.84 -16.14 -17.16
N VAL A 343 11.20 -15.56 -18.31
CA VAL A 343 10.53 -14.33 -18.81
C VAL A 343 9.05 -14.60 -19.04
N VAL A 344 8.71 -15.67 -19.75
CA VAL A 344 7.30 -16.03 -20.02
C VAL A 344 6.52 -16.30 -18.73
N LEU A 345 7.15 -16.99 -17.78
CA LEU A 345 6.54 -17.23 -16.46
C LEU A 345 6.30 -15.94 -15.68
N ALA A 346 7.28 -15.03 -15.69
CA ALA A 346 7.16 -13.72 -15.04
C ALA A 346 6.02 -12.89 -15.63
N ASP A 347 5.94 -12.81 -16.95
CA ASP A 347 4.90 -12.06 -17.66
C ASP A 347 3.51 -12.61 -17.34
N HIS A 348 3.35 -13.94 -17.33
CA HIS A 348 2.10 -14.57 -16.95
C HIS A 348 1.72 -14.25 -15.50
N ILE A 349 2.65 -14.42 -14.55
CA ILE A 349 2.41 -14.16 -13.13
C ILE A 349 2.01 -12.71 -12.90
N ASN A 350 2.76 -11.76 -13.47
CA ASN A 350 2.50 -10.33 -13.37
C ASN A 350 1.13 -9.96 -13.99
N GLY A 351 0.81 -10.54 -15.15
CA GLY A 351 -0.47 -10.31 -15.83
C GLY A 351 -1.67 -10.78 -15.02
N VAL A 352 -1.60 -11.98 -14.44
CA VAL A 352 -2.68 -12.53 -13.58
C VAL A 352 -2.82 -11.68 -12.30
N GLU A 353 -1.71 -11.31 -11.65
CA GLU A 353 -1.74 -10.44 -10.48
C GLU A 353 -2.33 -9.06 -10.79
N GLN A 354 -2.06 -8.51 -11.97
CA GLN A 354 -2.62 -7.23 -12.40
C GLN A 354 -4.12 -7.34 -12.67
N ALA A 355 -4.55 -8.33 -13.45
CA ALA A 355 -5.97 -8.54 -13.78
C ALA A 355 -6.83 -8.74 -12.53
N GLU A 356 -6.36 -9.51 -11.54
CA GLU A 356 -7.09 -9.70 -10.29
C GLU A 356 -7.19 -8.43 -9.45
N ARG A 357 -6.15 -7.61 -9.43
CA ARG A 357 -6.19 -6.31 -8.73
C ARG A 357 -7.19 -5.35 -9.40
N GLU A 358 -7.20 -5.33 -10.72
CA GLU A 358 -8.15 -4.51 -11.49
C GLU A 358 -9.59 -4.97 -11.24
N GLY A 359 -9.85 -6.27 -11.33
CA GLY A 359 -11.17 -6.84 -11.02
C GLY A 359 -11.61 -6.58 -9.58
N THR A 360 -10.68 -6.66 -8.61
CA THR A 360 -10.96 -6.30 -7.21
C THR A 360 -11.30 -4.82 -7.07
N ARG A 361 -10.55 -3.94 -7.75
CA ARG A 361 -10.81 -2.49 -7.73
C ARG A 361 -12.16 -2.15 -8.35
N GLU A 362 -12.49 -2.77 -9.48
CA GLU A 362 -13.80 -2.60 -10.14
C GLU A 362 -14.95 -3.10 -9.27
N HIS A 363 -14.79 -4.27 -8.65
CA HIS A 363 -15.79 -4.80 -7.72
C HIS A 363 -16.03 -3.88 -6.52
N PHE A 364 -14.97 -3.35 -5.90
CA PHE A 364 -15.11 -2.38 -4.81
C PHE A 364 -15.71 -1.05 -5.28
N LYS A 365 -15.40 -0.62 -6.52
CA LYS A 365 -16.00 0.57 -7.11
C LYS A 365 -17.49 0.35 -7.33
N GLY A 366 -17.89 -0.75 -7.95
CA GLY A 366 -19.29 -1.12 -8.16
C GLY A 366 -20.08 -1.20 -6.85
N ASN A 367 -19.58 -1.95 -5.86
CA ASN A 367 -20.22 -2.03 -4.53
C ASN A 367 -20.36 -0.67 -3.84
N ALA A 368 -19.43 0.26 -4.07
CA ALA A 368 -19.48 1.59 -3.49
C ALA A 368 -20.48 2.50 -4.24
N GLU A 369 -20.64 2.30 -5.54
CA GLU A 369 -21.66 2.95 -6.35
C GLU A 369 -23.07 2.44 -5.97
N ASP A 370 -23.29 1.13 -5.91
CA ASP A 370 -24.54 0.51 -5.42
C ASP A 370 -24.93 1.01 -4.02
N LYS A 371 -23.94 1.18 -3.13
CA LYS A 371 -24.17 1.73 -1.78
C LYS A 371 -24.61 3.20 -1.84
N ALA A 372 -24.03 3.98 -2.75
CA ALA A 372 -24.37 5.38 -2.94
C ALA A 372 -25.80 5.52 -3.53
N GLU A 373 -26.16 4.70 -4.52
CA GLU A 373 -27.51 4.63 -5.08
C GLU A 373 -28.56 4.31 -4.00
N ARG A 374 -28.32 3.26 -3.23
CA ARG A 374 -29.23 2.88 -2.12
C ARG A 374 -29.32 3.96 -1.04
N ALA A 375 -28.24 4.72 -0.78
CA ALA A 375 -28.27 5.82 0.17
C ALA A 375 -29.15 6.97 -0.36
N LEU A 376 -29.05 7.26 -1.66
CA LEU A 376 -29.86 8.26 -2.34
C LEU A 376 -31.34 7.87 -2.34
N GLU A 377 -31.66 6.63 -2.74
CA GLU A 377 -33.04 6.09 -2.73
C GLU A 377 -33.68 6.11 -1.35
N ARG A 378 -32.91 5.78 -0.30
CA ARG A 378 -33.41 5.74 1.08
C ARG A 378 -33.42 7.08 1.78
N GLY A 379 -32.88 8.12 1.16
CA GLY A 379 -32.78 9.46 1.74
C GLY A 379 -31.95 9.55 3.02
N LYS A 380 -31.02 8.63 3.27
CA LYS A 380 -30.20 8.61 4.50
C LYS A 380 -28.80 9.20 4.23
N LEU A 381 -28.72 10.52 4.03
CA LEU A 381 -27.51 11.20 3.61
C LEU A 381 -26.74 11.87 4.75
N SER A 382 -27.39 12.26 5.84
CA SER A 382 -26.81 13.06 6.93
C SER A 382 -25.65 12.39 7.69
N ARG A 383 -25.55 11.06 7.65
CA ARG A 383 -24.50 10.29 8.32
C ARG A 383 -23.37 9.86 7.40
N LEU A 384 -23.40 10.23 6.13
CA LEU A 384 -22.39 9.87 5.17
C LEU A 384 -21.10 10.66 5.43
N SER A 385 -19.97 9.96 5.38
CA SER A 385 -18.64 10.59 5.33
C SER A 385 -18.49 11.40 4.04
N ASP A 386 -17.52 12.33 4.01
CA ASP A 386 -17.25 13.17 2.83
C ASP A 386 -17.07 12.35 1.55
N LYS A 387 -16.35 11.24 1.64
CA LYS A 387 -16.09 10.34 0.50
C LYS A 387 -17.34 9.59 0.03
N GLU A 388 -18.22 9.21 0.95
CA GLU A 388 -19.51 8.59 0.60
C GLU A 388 -20.45 9.62 -0.01
N PHE A 389 -20.49 10.83 0.53
CA PHE A 389 -21.27 11.93 -0.01
C PHE A 389 -20.80 12.36 -1.40
N GLU A 390 -19.47 12.43 -1.64
CA GLU A 390 -18.90 12.64 -2.98
C GLU A 390 -19.44 11.60 -4.00
N ARG A 391 -19.48 10.32 -3.60
CA ARG A 391 -19.99 9.25 -4.48
C ARG A 391 -21.47 9.42 -4.77
N VAL A 392 -22.27 9.77 -3.77
CA VAL A 392 -23.69 10.05 -3.95
C VAL A 392 -23.90 11.19 -4.95
N LEU A 393 -23.14 12.27 -4.85
CA LEU A 393 -23.17 13.37 -5.81
C LEU A 393 -22.81 12.90 -7.23
N LYS A 394 -21.73 12.11 -7.38
CA LYS A 394 -21.31 11.56 -8.68
C LYS A 394 -22.34 10.63 -9.31
N VAL A 395 -22.98 9.79 -8.51
CA VAL A 395 -24.05 8.92 -8.97
C VAL A 395 -25.25 9.76 -9.39
N GLY A 396 -25.70 10.70 -8.55
CA GLY A 396 -26.84 11.57 -8.85
C GLY A 396 -26.63 12.43 -10.09
N THR A 397 -25.43 13.00 -10.29
CA THR A 397 -25.15 13.82 -11.48
C THR A 397 -25.09 13.00 -12.78
N ARG A 398 -24.75 11.70 -12.71
CA ARG A 398 -24.66 10.81 -13.89
C ARG A 398 -26.00 10.16 -14.26
N SER A 399 -26.93 10.04 -13.33
CA SER A 399 -28.23 9.38 -13.57
C SER A 399 -29.08 10.04 -14.66
N GLY A 400 -28.82 11.30 -14.97
CA GLY A 400 -29.68 12.10 -15.88
C GLY A 400 -31.01 12.52 -15.26
N GLU A 401 -31.25 12.15 -14.00
CA GLU A 401 -32.42 12.52 -13.23
C GLU A 401 -32.18 13.80 -12.43
N ASP A 402 -33.23 14.48 -12.02
CA ASP A 402 -33.13 15.68 -11.17
C ASP A 402 -32.61 15.30 -9.78
N ALA A 403 -31.93 16.25 -9.13
CA ALA A 403 -31.48 16.04 -7.75
C ALA A 403 -32.67 15.84 -6.82
N PRO A 404 -32.79 14.68 -6.13
CA PRO A 404 -33.89 14.48 -5.17
C PRO A 404 -33.86 15.54 -4.07
N GLU A 405 -35.00 15.90 -3.54
CA GLU A 405 -35.15 16.96 -2.52
C GLU A 405 -34.24 16.72 -1.31
N VAL A 406 -34.14 15.46 -0.85
CA VAL A 406 -33.26 15.05 0.25
C VAL A 406 -31.77 15.35 -0.04
N LEU A 407 -31.34 15.19 -1.29
CA LEU A 407 -29.96 15.51 -1.68
C LEU A 407 -29.75 17.03 -1.72
N GLN A 408 -30.73 17.79 -2.21
CA GLN A 408 -30.71 19.26 -2.22
C GLN A 408 -30.60 19.80 -0.80
N GLU A 409 -31.42 19.32 0.12
CA GLU A 409 -31.47 19.75 1.52
C GLU A 409 -30.15 19.44 2.22
N GLU A 410 -29.62 18.21 2.10
CA GLU A 410 -28.37 17.81 2.71
C GLU A 410 -27.18 18.61 2.15
N PHE A 411 -27.12 18.83 0.83
CA PHE A 411 -26.09 19.64 0.21
C PHE A 411 -26.09 21.07 0.74
N LEU A 412 -27.26 21.70 0.78
CA LEU A 412 -27.42 23.07 1.26
C LEU A 412 -27.11 23.19 2.76
N GLN A 413 -27.52 22.21 3.56
CA GLN A 413 -27.18 22.16 4.98
C GLN A 413 -25.66 22.07 5.20
N ARG A 414 -24.96 21.18 4.49
CA ARG A 414 -23.50 21.07 4.55
C ARG A 414 -22.80 22.33 4.03
N LEU A 415 -23.34 22.97 3.00
CA LEU A 415 -22.81 24.23 2.47
C LEU A 415 -22.88 25.34 3.52
N GLN A 416 -24.04 25.52 4.18
CA GLN A 416 -24.25 26.48 5.25
C GLN A 416 -23.39 26.21 6.48
N ALA A 417 -23.26 24.93 6.85
CA ALA A 417 -22.41 24.48 7.97
C ALA A 417 -20.91 24.53 7.66
N ASN A 418 -20.50 24.93 6.45
CA ASN A 418 -19.12 24.96 5.98
C ASN A 418 -18.43 23.56 6.02
N GLN A 419 -19.18 22.50 5.82
CA GLN A 419 -18.75 21.10 5.87
C GLN A 419 -18.45 20.52 4.48
N LEU A 420 -18.77 21.23 3.39
CA LEU A 420 -18.45 20.75 2.04
C LEU A 420 -16.96 20.89 1.74
N GLN A 421 -16.39 19.80 1.23
CA GLN A 421 -15.06 19.83 0.65
C GLN A 421 -15.11 20.43 -0.78
N PRO A 422 -14.03 21.03 -1.29
CA PRO A 422 -13.99 21.57 -2.66
C PRO A 422 -14.44 20.56 -3.73
N ILE A 423 -14.14 19.27 -3.55
CA ILE A 423 -14.54 18.19 -4.46
C ILE A 423 -16.07 18.09 -4.61
N HIS A 424 -16.83 18.28 -3.53
CA HIS A 424 -18.30 18.20 -3.57
C HIS A 424 -18.88 19.32 -4.44
N MET A 425 -18.37 20.54 -4.30
CA MET A 425 -18.77 21.67 -5.11
C MET A 425 -18.32 21.52 -6.56
N THR A 426 -17.12 20.96 -6.81
CA THR A 426 -16.64 20.68 -8.15
C THR A 426 -17.55 19.65 -8.85
N VAL A 427 -17.91 18.56 -8.16
CA VAL A 427 -18.84 17.56 -8.72
C VAL A 427 -20.17 18.21 -9.08
N ALA A 428 -20.74 19.01 -8.19
CA ALA A 428 -22.01 19.67 -8.43
C ALA A 428 -22.00 20.67 -9.61
N CYS A 429 -20.83 21.27 -9.92
CA CYS A 429 -20.69 22.28 -10.98
C CYS A 429 -20.24 21.72 -12.32
N PHE A 430 -19.43 20.66 -12.35
CA PHE A 430 -18.77 20.21 -13.58
C PHE A 430 -19.17 18.79 -14.01
N PHE A 431 -19.80 17.99 -13.15
CA PHE A 431 -20.29 16.67 -13.55
C PHE A 431 -21.76 16.75 -13.99
N GLY A 432 -22.05 15.99 -15.02
CA GLY A 432 -23.39 15.83 -15.56
C GLY A 432 -23.45 14.60 -16.46
N PRO A 433 -24.61 14.25 -17.00
CA PRO A 433 -24.74 13.21 -18.02
C PRO A 433 -23.93 13.59 -19.26
N GLU A 434 -23.38 12.60 -19.98
CA GLU A 434 -22.60 12.78 -21.22
C GLU A 434 -23.35 13.59 -22.29
N ASN A 435 -24.71 13.52 -22.26
CA ASN A 435 -25.61 14.38 -23.04
C ASN A 435 -26.46 15.17 -22.07
N PRO A 436 -26.02 16.37 -21.62
CA PRO A 436 -26.80 17.17 -20.71
C PRO A 436 -28.14 17.52 -21.39
N PRO A 437 -29.29 17.39 -20.68
CA PRO A 437 -30.54 17.95 -21.17
C PRO A 437 -30.34 19.45 -21.42
N GLU A 438 -31.03 20.01 -22.43
CA GLU A 438 -30.91 21.41 -22.86
C GLU A 438 -31.05 22.43 -21.71
N PHE A 439 -31.58 22.00 -20.56
CA PHE A 439 -31.68 22.80 -19.32
C PHE A 439 -31.29 21.98 -18.10
N PRO A 440 -30.49 22.56 -17.17
CA PRO A 440 -30.27 21.94 -15.87
C PRO A 440 -31.59 21.77 -15.14
N GLN A 441 -31.84 20.56 -14.69
CA GLN A 441 -33.02 20.22 -13.91
C GLN A 441 -33.10 21.09 -12.65
N PRO A 442 -34.28 21.43 -12.16
CA PRO A 442 -34.49 22.43 -11.11
C PRO A 442 -33.70 22.18 -9.83
N GLY A 443 -33.59 20.93 -9.39
CA GLY A 443 -32.87 20.56 -8.18
C GLY A 443 -31.35 20.74 -8.32
N TRP A 444 -30.78 20.30 -9.42
CA TRP A 444 -29.35 20.54 -9.69
C TRP A 444 -29.03 22.00 -9.91
N LYS A 445 -29.97 22.75 -10.53
CA LYS A 445 -29.84 24.20 -10.66
C LYS A 445 -29.78 24.86 -9.29
N LYS A 446 -30.66 24.49 -8.35
CA LYS A 446 -30.69 25.02 -6.99
C LYS A 446 -29.39 24.78 -6.25
N ILE A 447 -28.81 23.58 -6.37
CA ILE A 447 -27.50 23.23 -5.78
C ILE A 447 -26.41 24.11 -6.38
N ARG A 448 -26.33 24.23 -7.71
CA ARG A 448 -25.33 25.05 -8.40
C ARG A 448 -25.44 26.53 -8.07
N ASP A 449 -26.65 27.05 -8.09
CA ASP A 449 -26.89 28.47 -7.76
C ASP A 449 -26.40 28.80 -6.34
N ALA A 450 -26.59 27.90 -5.38
CA ALA A 450 -26.06 28.04 -4.02
C ALA A 450 -24.51 28.02 -3.98
N VAL A 451 -23.88 27.15 -4.77
CA VAL A 451 -22.39 27.16 -4.89
C VAL A 451 -21.92 28.45 -5.52
N LEU A 452 -22.55 28.90 -6.62
CA LEU A 452 -22.19 30.14 -7.29
C LEU A 452 -22.36 31.35 -6.38
N GLN A 453 -23.43 31.41 -5.56
CA GLN A 453 -23.61 32.45 -4.55
C GLN A 453 -22.46 32.43 -3.53
N ARG A 454 -22.12 31.27 -2.98
CA ARG A 454 -20.97 31.14 -2.05
C ARG A 454 -19.68 31.64 -2.65
N LEU A 455 -19.41 31.32 -3.93
CA LEU A 455 -18.18 31.75 -4.59
C LEU A 455 -18.10 33.27 -4.83
N GLN A 456 -19.22 33.96 -4.88
CA GLN A 456 -19.20 35.44 -4.86
C GLN A 456 -18.73 36.00 -3.52
N GLU A 457 -19.09 35.32 -2.42
CA GLU A 457 -18.67 35.68 -1.06
C GLU A 457 -17.22 35.23 -0.77
N LYS A 458 -16.82 34.05 -1.32
CA LYS A 458 -15.51 33.40 -1.12
C LYS A 458 -14.84 33.08 -2.46
N PRO A 459 -14.38 34.09 -3.21
CA PRO A 459 -13.85 33.88 -4.57
C PRO A 459 -12.57 33.06 -4.63
N GLU A 460 -11.83 32.91 -3.52
CA GLU A 460 -10.67 32.05 -3.40
C GLU A 460 -10.97 30.56 -3.66
N GLU A 461 -12.18 30.12 -3.35
CA GLU A 461 -12.60 28.72 -3.57
C GLU A 461 -12.73 28.40 -5.07
N ALA A 462 -13.07 29.38 -5.92
CA ALA A 462 -13.30 29.15 -7.36
C ALA A 462 -12.04 28.68 -8.10
N VAL A 463 -10.86 29.17 -7.75
CA VAL A 463 -9.60 28.72 -8.35
C VAL A 463 -9.36 27.24 -8.06
N THR A 464 -9.67 26.81 -6.84
CA THR A 464 -9.55 25.40 -6.42
C THR A 464 -10.53 24.52 -7.18
N LEU A 465 -11.78 24.98 -7.36
CA LEU A 465 -12.77 24.23 -8.13
C LEU A 465 -12.32 24.01 -9.58
N TRP A 466 -11.84 25.04 -10.26
CA TRP A 466 -11.33 24.94 -11.61
C TRP A 466 -10.09 24.02 -11.71
N THR A 467 -9.17 24.10 -10.76
CA THR A 467 -8.00 23.20 -10.71
C THR A 467 -8.43 21.75 -10.54
N MET A 468 -9.44 21.49 -9.72
CA MET A 468 -10.00 20.14 -9.57
C MET A 468 -10.75 19.69 -10.83
N ALA A 469 -11.54 20.57 -11.46
CA ALA A 469 -12.27 20.27 -12.67
C ALA A 469 -11.34 19.83 -13.80
N ALA A 470 -10.19 20.49 -13.95
CA ALA A 470 -9.18 20.10 -14.94
C ALA A 470 -8.64 18.67 -14.73
N VAL A 471 -8.61 18.18 -13.48
CA VAL A 471 -8.10 16.84 -13.17
C VAL A 471 -9.18 15.76 -13.21
N ILE A 472 -10.40 16.06 -12.71
CA ILE A 472 -11.42 15.03 -12.46
C ILE A 472 -12.58 15.07 -13.45
N ALA A 473 -12.80 16.18 -14.13
CA ALA A 473 -13.84 16.39 -15.14
C ALA A 473 -13.23 16.65 -16.54
N GLU A 474 -11.90 16.52 -16.67
CA GLU A 474 -11.14 16.72 -17.91
C GLU A 474 -11.37 18.10 -18.58
N GLU A 475 -11.76 19.08 -17.75
CA GLU A 475 -11.95 20.46 -18.24
C GLU A 475 -10.59 21.09 -18.59
N PRO A 476 -10.53 21.94 -19.64
CA PRO A 476 -9.32 22.67 -19.94
C PRO A 476 -8.84 23.53 -18.76
N PRO A 477 -7.54 23.56 -18.46
CA PRO A 477 -7.01 24.38 -17.36
C PRO A 477 -7.28 25.87 -17.60
N VAL A 478 -7.49 26.61 -16.52
CA VAL A 478 -7.74 28.04 -16.63
C VAL A 478 -6.45 28.81 -16.81
N GLU A 479 -6.40 29.59 -17.88
CA GLU A 479 -5.35 30.55 -18.18
C GLU A 479 -5.77 31.93 -17.69
N TYR A 480 -4.84 32.66 -17.06
CA TYR A 480 -5.06 34.00 -16.55
C TYR A 480 -4.18 35.02 -17.26
N THR A 481 -4.78 36.14 -17.67
CA THR A 481 -4.04 37.33 -18.12
C THR A 481 -4.27 38.43 -17.09
N GLU A 482 -3.19 39.04 -16.59
CA GLU A 482 -3.23 40.06 -15.53
C GLU A 482 -2.73 41.40 -16.04
N GLN A 483 -3.34 42.49 -15.54
CA GLN A 483 -2.96 43.86 -15.83
C GLN A 483 -2.94 44.66 -14.53
N ARG A 484 -1.94 45.53 -14.40
CA ARG A 484 -1.86 46.55 -13.36
C ARG A 484 -2.04 47.92 -13.99
N SER A 485 -2.88 48.76 -13.39
CA SER A 485 -3.13 50.13 -13.79
C SER A 485 -3.28 51.03 -12.57
N GLY A 486 -3.38 52.34 -12.76
CA GLY A 486 -3.48 53.30 -11.68
C GLY A 486 -2.13 53.80 -11.11
N PRO A 487 -2.15 54.84 -10.29
CA PRO A 487 -0.94 55.36 -9.67
C PRO A 487 -0.36 54.41 -8.63
N ASP A 488 0.94 54.53 -8.35
CA ASP A 488 1.64 53.62 -7.43
C ASP A 488 1.08 53.56 -5.99
N HIS A 489 0.48 54.66 -5.53
CA HIS A 489 -0.16 54.75 -4.21
C HIS A 489 -1.59 54.16 -4.18
N ALA A 490 -2.20 53.91 -5.36
CA ALA A 490 -3.53 53.31 -5.48
C ALA A 490 -3.60 52.43 -6.73
N PRO A 491 -2.85 51.30 -6.78
CA PRO A 491 -2.83 50.43 -7.94
C PRO A 491 -4.16 49.68 -8.04
N VAL A 492 -4.65 49.54 -9.26
CA VAL A 492 -5.81 48.70 -9.60
C VAL A 492 -5.30 47.51 -10.37
N PHE A 493 -5.69 46.33 -9.95
CA PHE A 493 -5.38 45.09 -10.61
C PHE A 493 -6.60 44.53 -11.34
N ALA A 494 -6.38 43.99 -12.54
CA ALA A 494 -7.43 43.34 -13.29
C ALA A 494 -6.93 41.99 -13.82
N ALA A 495 -7.81 41.03 -13.95
CA ALA A 495 -7.50 39.73 -14.54
C ALA A 495 -8.60 39.31 -15.53
N LYS A 496 -8.19 38.61 -16.58
CA LYS A 496 -9.06 37.83 -17.46
C LYS A 496 -8.81 36.35 -17.20
N ALA A 497 -9.84 35.53 -17.28
CA ALA A 497 -9.73 34.09 -17.20
C ALA A 497 -10.27 33.44 -18.47
N ARG A 498 -9.63 32.36 -18.90
CA ARG A 498 -10.05 31.55 -20.06
C ARG A 498 -9.91 30.06 -19.75
N SER A 499 -10.89 29.27 -20.14
CA SER A 499 -10.85 27.81 -20.14
C SER A 499 -11.58 27.31 -21.39
N GLY A 500 -10.87 26.68 -22.29
CA GLY A 500 -11.44 26.22 -23.57
C GLY A 500 -12.07 27.35 -24.37
N LEU A 501 -13.39 27.23 -24.62
CA LEU A 501 -14.20 28.22 -25.35
C LEU A 501 -14.71 29.36 -24.46
N TYR A 502 -14.65 29.23 -23.14
CA TYR A 502 -15.14 30.22 -22.20
C TYR A 502 -14.06 31.23 -21.84
N PHE A 503 -14.41 32.52 -21.81
CA PHE A 503 -13.49 33.59 -21.42
C PHE A 503 -14.22 34.77 -20.81
N THR A 504 -13.59 35.44 -19.87
CA THR A 504 -14.15 36.62 -19.21
C THR A 504 -13.65 37.93 -19.85
N GLY A 505 -14.37 39.02 -19.60
CA GLY A 505 -13.80 40.37 -19.70
C GLY A 505 -12.78 40.64 -18.60
N TRP A 506 -12.31 41.90 -18.50
CA TRP A 506 -11.45 42.34 -17.42
C TRP A 506 -12.23 42.46 -16.10
N VAL A 507 -11.76 41.78 -15.07
CA VAL A 507 -12.35 41.77 -13.73
C VAL A 507 -11.39 42.45 -12.77
N GLY A 508 -11.81 43.59 -12.18
CA GLY A 508 -10.98 44.42 -11.32
C GLY A 508 -11.03 44.02 -9.84
N ALA A 509 -9.91 44.26 -9.12
CA ALA A 509 -9.81 44.14 -7.67
C ALA A 509 -8.67 44.96 -7.10
N GLY A 510 -8.64 45.11 -5.77
CA GLY A 510 -7.53 45.82 -5.05
C GLY A 510 -6.22 45.05 -5.02
N THR A 511 -6.20 43.77 -5.37
CA THR A 511 -4.97 42.94 -5.47
C THR A 511 -5.04 42.01 -6.69
N ALA A 512 -3.89 41.67 -7.25
CA ALA A 512 -3.81 40.72 -8.39
C ALA A 512 -4.41 39.36 -8.05
N LYS A 513 -4.17 38.84 -6.83
CA LYS A 513 -4.74 37.59 -6.34
C LYS A 513 -6.27 37.63 -6.33
N LEU A 514 -6.87 38.68 -5.79
CA LEU A 514 -8.33 38.82 -5.75
C LEU A 514 -8.93 39.03 -7.14
N ALA A 515 -8.24 39.76 -8.04
CA ALA A 515 -8.66 39.91 -9.43
C ALA A 515 -8.73 38.56 -10.14
N ARG A 516 -7.73 37.70 -9.99
CA ARG A 516 -7.69 36.34 -10.52
C ARG A 516 -8.81 35.47 -9.95
N GLN A 517 -9.04 35.53 -8.64
CA GLN A 517 -10.09 34.78 -7.96
C GLN A 517 -11.50 35.18 -8.44
N ARG A 518 -11.76 36.48 -8.58
CA ARG A 518 -13.01 37.00 -9.14
C ARG A 518 -13.20 36.65 -10.61
N ALA A 519 -12.10 36.66 -11.40
CA ALA A 519 -12.16 36.22 -12.81
C ALA A 519 -12.51 34.72 -12.90
N ALA A 520 -12.00 33.88 -12.00
CA ALA A 520 -12.36 32.47 -11.92
C ALA A 520 -13.87 32.27 -11.58
N VAL A 521 -14.44 33.08 -10.69
CA VAL A 521 -15.88 33.06 -10.40
C VAL A 521 -16.66 33.48 -11.64
N ALA A 522 -16.30 34.60 -12.28
CA ALA A 522 -16.95 35.09 -13.47
C ALA A 522 -16.95 34.05 -14.62
N LEU A 523 -15.82 33.36 -14.78
CA LEU A 523 -15.67 32.27 -15.76
C LEU A 523 -16.64 31.13 -15.47
N LEU A 524 -16.85 30.74 -14.21
CA LEU A 524 -17.80 29.69 -13.83
C LEU A 524 -19.25 30.08 -14.11
N PHE A 525 -19.61 31.34 -13.92
CA PHE A 525 -20.93 31.85 -14.31
C PHE A 525 -21.13 31.72 -15.82
N LEU A 526 -20.15 32.12 -16.62
CA LEU A 526 -20.21 32.01 -18.09
C LEU A 526 -20.24 30.53 -18.55
N TYR A 527 -19.51 29.67 -17.88
CA TYR A 527 -19.53 28.22 -18.12
C TYR A 527 -20.96 27.64 -17.98
N HIS A 528 -21.75 28.17 -17.03
CA HIS A 528 -23.13 27.77 -16.83
C HIS A 528 -24.14 28.62 -17.63
N GLY A 529 -23.69 29.40 -18.60
CA GLY A 529 -24.57 30.25 -19.41
C GLY A 529 -25.25 31.41 -18.67
N LEU A 530 -24.68 31.82 -17.53
CA LEU A 530 -25.19 32.91 -16.71
C LEU A 530 -24.39 34.19 -16.97
N SER A 531 -25.05 35.33 -16.70
CA SER A 531 -24.38 36.64 -16.75
C SER A 531 -23.32 36.71 -15.66
N SER A 532 -22.14 37.24 -16.00
CA SER A 532 -21.06 37.45 -15.02
C SER A 532 -21.54 38.31 -13.84
N PRO A 533 -21.16 37.97 -12.60
CA PRO A 533 -21.48 38.82 -11.45
C PRO A 533 -20.94 40.24 -11.63
N SER A 534 -21.56 41.21 -10.99
CA SER A 534 -21.18 42.63 -11.05
C SER A 534 -19.87 42.91 -10.30
N PHE A 535 -18.79 42.33 -10.79
CA PHE A 535 -17.43 42.77 -10.41
C PHE A 535 -17.09 44.01 -11.24
N VAL A 536 -16.34 44.96 -10.65
CA VAL A 536 -15.94 46.19 -11.35
C VAL A 536 -15.22 45.81 -12.63
N VAL A 537 -15.87 46.04 -13.78
CA VAL A 537 -15.24 45.90 -15.10
C VAL A 537 -14.53 47.23 -15.37
N LEU A 538 -13.21 47.18 -15.47
CA LEU A 538 -12.45 48.34 -15.90
C LEU A 538 -12.76 48.59 -17.39
N PRO A 539 -13.05 49.80 -17.82
CA PRO A 539 -13.16 50.12 -19.22
C PRO A 539 -11.83 49.73 -19.91
N THR A 540 -11.91 49.01 -21.02
CA THR A 540 -10.75 48.73 -21.85
C THR A 540 -10.14 50.04 -22.26
N ALA A 541 -8.91 50.37 -21.79
CA ALA A 541 -8.13 51.42 -22.41
C ALA A 541 -8.01 51.08 -23.88
N ALA A 542 -8.48 51.95 -24.74
CA ALA A 542 -8.33 51.78 -26.19
C ALA A 542 -6.84 51.54 -26.50
N PRO A 543 -6.49 50.57 -27.36
CA PRO A 543 -5.10 50.38 -27.74
C PRO A 543 -4.61 51.74 -28.33
N GLU A 544 -3.47 52.26 -27.80
CA GLU A 544 -2.79 53.38 -28.44
C GLU A 544 -2.58 53.02 -29.93
N PRO A 545 -2.91 53.91 -30.87
CA PRO A 545 -2.66 53.65 -32.28
C PRO A 545 -1.14 53.49 -32.46
N SER A 546 -0.74 52.26 -32.87
CA SER A 546 0.63 52.00 -33.28
C SER A 546 1.04 53.04 -34.31
N LYS A 547 2.07 53.82 -34.00
CA LYS A 547 2.74 54.67 -35.00
C LYS A 547 3.31 53.74 -36.07
N LEU A 548 2.52 53.48 -37.09
CA LEU A 548 3.04 53.04 -38.36
C LEU A 548 3.86 54.20 -38.97
N SER A 549 5.17 54.13 -38.80
CA SER A 549 6.09 54.95 -39.53
C SER A 549 6.02 54.51 -41.02
N TYR A 550 5.38 55.36 -41.83
CA TYR A 550 5.62 55.37 -43.27
C TYR A 550 7.12 55.62 -43.51
N LEU A 551 7.82 54.64 -44.01
CA LEU A 551 8.99 54.84 -44.84
C LEU A 551 8.57 54.51 -46.28
N GLY A 552 8.28 55.60 -47.00
CA GLY A 552 8.22 55.60 -48.45
C GLY A 552 9.63 55.66 -49.02
N SER A 553 9.78 55.00 -50.04
CA SER A 553 10.47 55.14 -51.37
C SER A 553 11.05 53.84 -51.81
#